data_98a19a28f7927aa523c036a3a535c2c7
#
_entry.id   98a19a28f7927aa523c036a3a535c2c7
#
_cell.length_a   1.000
_cell.length_b   1.000
_cell.length_c   1.000
_cell.angle_alpha   90.00
_cell.angle_beta   90.00
_cell.angle_gamma   90.00
#
_symmetry.space_group_name_H-M   'P 1'
#
loop_
_entity.id
_entity.type
_entity.pdbx_description
1 polymer ?
#
loop_
_entity_poly.entity_id
_entity_poly.type
_entity_poly.pdbx_seq_one_letter_code
_entity_poly.pdbx_strand_id
1 'polypeptide(L)'
;METVERKKRRARRSFSDEFKADIVERCQRGDRSVGQVAKDFDLTETAVRKWVQQAEVDAGERPGPTSEELVELGELRRENRRLREDVEVLKRATAFFAKETR
;
A
#
# COMPACT_ATOMS: atom_id res chain seq x y z
N MET A 1 15.95 -1.77 -31.40
CA MET A 1 15.88 -1.78 -30.96
C MET A 1 15.53 -1.66 -30.09
N GLU A 2 15.41 -1.41 -29.73
CA GLU A 2 15.23 -1.29 -29.00
C GLU A 2 14.75 -1.11 -28.21
N THR A 3 14.41 -0.95 -28.09
CA THR A 3 13.90 -0.73 -27.46
C THR A 3 13.68 -1.11 -26.48
N VAL A 4 13.72 -1.30 -26.32
CA VAL A 4 13.57 -1.73 -25.51
C VAL A 4 13.70 -1.49 -24.38
N GLU A 5 14.19 -1.16 -24.20
CA GLU A 5 14.43 -0.82 -23.15
C GLU A 5 13.70 0.06 -22.68
N ARG A 6 13.11 0.42 -23.18
CA ARG A 6 12.37 1.21 -22.92
C ARG A 6 11.73 1.07 -22.03
N LYS A 7 11.64 1.12 -21.67
CA LYS A 7 11.07 1.06 -20.90
C LYS A 7 10.82 0.06 -20.22
N LYS A 8 11.53 -0.51 -20.09
CA LYS A 8 11.33 -1.42 -19.26
C LYS A 8 10.98 -0.82 -18.03
N ARG A 9 9.85 -0.94 -17.55
CA ARG A 9 9.52 -0.51 -16.30
C ARG A 9 10.31 -1.26 -15.35
N ARG A 10 10.84 -0.68 -14.31
CA ARG A 10 11.48 -1.40 -13.25
C ARG A 10 10.47 -2.28 -12.66
N ALA A 11 10.82 -3.49 -12.34
CA ALA A 11 9.95 -4.40 -11.65
C ALA A 11 9.57 -3.77 -10.32
N ARG A 12 8.36 -3.99 -9.87
CA ARG A 12 7.92 -3.49 -8.61
C ARG A 12 8.73 -4.16 -7.52
N ARG A 13 9.43 -3.39 -6.74
CA ARG A 13 10.26 -3.92 -5.68
C ARG A 13 9.43 -4.01 -4.40
N SER A 14 9.65 -5.08 -3.65
CA SER A 14 9.03 -5.18 -2.34
C SER A 14 10.11 -5.24 -1.28
N PHE A 15 9.83 -4.63 -0.15
CA PHE A 15 10.82 -4.49 0.91
C PHE A 15 10.24 -5.06 2.19
N SER A 16 11.08 -5.75 2.95
CA SER A 16 10.66 -6.30 4.22
C SER A 16 10.48 -5.17 5.24
N ASP A 17 9.71 -5.47 6.29
CA ASP A 17 9.51 -4.51 7.35
C ASP A 17 10.83 -4.19 8.05
N GLU A 18 11.70 -5.19 8.17
CA GLU A 18 13.02 -4.98 8.80
C GLU A 18 13.86 -4.01 7.99
N PHE A 19 13.82 -4.15 6.67
CA PHE A 19 14.58 -3.26 5.81
C PHE A 19 14.07 -1.83 5.93
N LYS A 20 12.76 -1.66 5.90
CA LYS A 20 12.17 -0.32 6.03
C LYS A 20 12.52 0.31 7.37
N ALA A 21 12.46 -0.49 8.43
CA ALA A 21 12.80 0.02 9.75
C ALA A 21 14.26 0.46 9.82
N ASP A 22 15.14 -0.28 9.18
CA ASP A 22 16.55 0.08 9.14
C ASP A 22 16.75 1.40 8.42
N ILE A 23 16.08 1.58 7.28
CA ILE A 23 16.17 2.81 6.52
C ILE A 23 15.65 3.99 7.34
N VAL A 24 14.52 3.80 8.01
CA VAL A 24 13.94 4.85 8.83
C VAL A 24 14.90 5.25 9.96
N GLU A 25 15.51 4.25 10.57
CA GLU A 25 16.45 4.52 11.66
C GLU A 25 17.61 5.37 11.17
N ARG A 26 18.13 5.06 9.99
CA ARG A 26 19.23 5.82 9.42
C ARG A 26 18.84 7.28 9.19
N CYS A 27 17.61 7.49 8.74
CA CYS A 27 17.12 8.85 8.55
C CYS A 27 16.96 9.58 9.88
N GLN A 28 16.51 8.87 10.90
CA GLN A 28 16.25 9.49 12.21
C GLN A 28 17.53 9.83 12.95
N ARG A 29 18.63 9.17 12.63
CA ARG A 29 19.90 9.50 13.23
C ARG A 29 20.37 10.90 12.86
N GLY A 30 19.93 11.38 11.71
CA GLY A 30 20.29 12.72 11.28
C GLY A 30 21.66 12.84 10.65
N ASP A 31 22.37 11.73 10.46
CA ASP A 31 23.70 11.76 9.85
C ASP A 31 23.64 12.13 8.38
N ARG A 32 22.55 11.76 7.73
CA ARG A 32 22.37 11.98 6.32
C ARG A 32 20.95 12.44 6.06
N SER A 33 20.80 13.19 4.99
CA SER A 33 19.47 13.63 4.60
C SER A 33 18.67 12.45 4.04
N VAL A 34 17.36 12.60 3.99
CA VAL A 34 16.50 11.59 3.40
C VAL A 34 16.92 11.32 1.95
N GLY A 35 17.23 12.38 1.21
CA GLY A 35 17.66 12.22 -0.17
C GLY A 35 18.93 11.41 -0.28
N GLN A 36 19.89 11.63 0.62
CA GLN A 36 21.15 10.91 0.59
C GLN A 36 20.94 9.44 0.93
N VAL A 37 20.10 9.14 1.93
CA VAL A 37 19.82 7.76 2.29
C VAL A 37 19.15 7.05 1.13
N ALA A 38 18.19 7.71 0.47
CA ALA A 38 17.53 7.11 -0.68
C ALA A 38 18.53 6.77 -1.77
N LYS A 39 19.44 7.68 -2.04
CA LYS A 39 20.43 7.48 -3.06
C LYS A 39 21.34 6.31 -2.73
N ASP A 40 21.79 6.24 -1.47
CA ASP A 40 22.71 5.19 -1.04
C ASP A 40 22.13 3.80 -1.18
N PHE A 41 20.82 3.68 -1.07
CA PHE A 41 20.16 2.37 -1.12
C PHE A 41 19.33 2.17 -2.38
N ASP A 42 19.52 3.04 -3.35
CA ASP A 42 18.81 2.97 -4.64
C ASP A 42 17.30 2.97 -4.45
N LEU A 43 16.85 3.91 -3.63
CA LEU A 43 15.43 4.08 -3.35
C LEU A 43 15.00 5.47 -3.82
N THR A 44 13.69 5.65 -4.00
CA THR A 44 13.18 6.97 -4.29
C THR A 44 13.05 7.74 -2.98
N GLU A 45 13.25 9.02 -3.06
CA GLU A 45 13.10 9.87 -1.89
C GLU A 45 11.66 9.84 -1.38
N THR A 46 10.71 9.77 -2.31
CA THR A 46 9.30 9.68 -1.97
C THR A 46 9.00 8.46 -1.10
N ALA A 47 9.55 7.31 -1.48
CA ALA A 47 9.32 6.09 -0.71
C ALA A 47 9.91 6.21 0.69
N VAL A 48 11.13 6.74 0.79
CA VAL A 48 11.78 6.87 2.08
C VAL A 48 11.01 7.84 2.98
N ARG A 49 10.54 8.96 2.42
CA ARG A 49 9.76 9.92 3.19
C ARG A 49 8.47 9.30 3.70
N LYS A 50 7.83 8.48 2.89
CA LYS A 50 6.62 7.79 3.31
C LYS A 50 6.89 6.86 4.47
N TRP A 51 7.99 6.13 4.42
CA TRP A 51 8.33 5.19 5.49
C TRP A 51 8.61 5.94 6.79
N VAL A 52 9.32 7.07 6.71
CA VAL A 52 9.61 7.87 7.88
C VAL A 52 8.31 8.43 8.48
N GLN A 53 7.42 8.95 7.64
CA GLN A 53 6.15 9.48 8.12
C GLN A 53 5.30 8.40 8.76
N GLN A 54 5.25 7.21 8.17
CA GLN A 54 4.47 6.12 8.73
C GLN A 54 5.05 5.68 10.07
N ALA A 55 6.36 5.66 10.19
CA ALA A 55 6.99 5.31 11.45
C ALA A 55 6.62 6.33 12.54
N GLU A 56 6.54 7.60 12.17
CA GLU A 56 6.13 8.64 13.11
C GLU A 56 4.68 8.46 13.55
N VAL A 57 3.81 8.08 12.60
CA VAL A 57 2.41 7.81 12.94
C VAL A 57 2.32 6.62 13.88
N ASP A 58 3.04 5.55 13.57
CA ASP A 58 3.02 4.33 14.37
C ASP A 58 3.56 4.58 15.78
N ALA A 59 4.49 5.51 15.91
CA ALA A 59 5.04 5.87 17.21
C ALA A 59 4.18 6.89 17.97
N GLY A 60 3.09 7.34 17.38
CA GLY A 60 2.20 8.31 18.01
C GLY A 60 2.68 9.74 17.92
N GLU A 61 3.69 10.00 17.10
CA GLU A 61 4.27 11.35 16.99
C GLU A 61 3.59 12.20 15.95
N ARG A 62 2.77 11.59 15.12
CA ARG A 62 2.10 12.28 14.03
C ARG A 62 0.71 11.69 13.87
N PRO A 63 -0.33 12.50 13.65
CA PRO A 63 -1.68 11.96 13.43
C PRO A 63 -1.77 11.23 12.11
N GLY A 64 -2.62 10.24 12.07
CA GLY A 64 -2.85 9.48 10.86
C GLY A 64 -3.11 8.03 11.19
N PRO A 65 -3.49 7.23 10.19
CA PRO A 65 -3.74 5.80 10.41
C PRO A 65 -2.43 5.05 10.57
N THR A 66 -2.38 4.17 11.56
CA THR A 66 -1.22 3.32 11.79
C THR A 66 -1.12 2.26 10.72
N SER A 67 0.03 1.59 10.66
CA SER A 67 0.22 0.50 9.71
C SER A 67 -0.82 -0.60 9.91
N GLU A 68 -1.13 -0.93 11.15
CA GLU A 68 -2.15 -1.93 11.44
C GLU A 68 -3.52 -1.50 10.96
N GLU A 69 -3.85 -0.24 11.18
CA GLU A 69 -5.13 0.29 10.74
C GLU A 69 -5.24 0.29 9.22
N LEU A 70 -4.14 0.53 8.53
CA LEU A 70 -4.14 0.50 7.08
C LEU A 70 -4.39 -0.91 6.55
N VAL A 71 -3.81 -1.91 7.20
CA VAL A 71 -4.05 -3.30 6.83
C VAL A 71 -5.51 -3.65 7.05
N GLU A 72 -6.05 -3.28 8.20
CA GLU A 72 -7.44 -3.55 8.52
C GLU A 72 -8.37 -2.86 7.53
N LEU A 73 -8.07 -1.62 7.19
CA LEU A 73 -8.87 -0.88 6.23
C LEU A 73 -8.88 -1.59 4.87
N GLY A 74 -7.71 -2.08 4.45
CA GLY A 74 -7.64 -2.83 3.20
C GLY A 74 -8.50 -4.08 3.22
N GLU A 75 -8.47 -4.81 4.34
CA GLU A 75 -9.25 -6.02 4.49
C GLU A 75 -10.75 -5.71 4.46
N LEU A 76 -11.13 -4.64 5.15
CA LEU A 76 -12.54 -4.25 5.20
C LEU A 76 -13.03 -3.79 3.83
N ARG A 77 -12.20 -3.13 3.06
CA ARG A 77 -12.57 -2.71 1.72
C ARG A 77 -12.78 -3.91 0.80
N ARG A 78 -11.92 -4.91 0.91
CA ARG A 78 -12.06 -6.13 0.11
C ARG A 78 -13.34 -6.88 0.51
N GLU A 79 -13.59 -6.98 1.81
CA GLU A 79 -14.79 -7.62 2.31
C GLU A 79 -16.03 -6.89 1.82
N ASN A 80 -16.01 -5.57 1.89
CA ASN A 80 -17.13 -4.75 1.45
C ASN A 80 -17.42 -4.97 -0.03
N ARG A 81 -16.36 -5.02 -0.85
CA ARG A 81 -16.55 -5.26 -2.27
C ARG A 81 -17.16 -6.63 -2.53
N ARG A 82 -16.66 -7.65 -1.84
CA ARG A 82 -17.19 -9.00 -2.01
C ARG A 82 -18.66 -9.06 -1.62
N LEU A 83 -19.01 -8.44 -0.49
CA LEU A 83 -20.41 -8.46 -0.05
C LEU A 83 -21.31 -7.71 -1.02
N ARG A 84 -20.84 -6.63 -1.59
CA ARG A 84 -21.62 -5.91 -2.59
C ARG A 84 -21.85 -6.74 -3.83
N GLU A 85 -20.84 -7.50 -4.23
CA GLU A 85 -20.98 -8.39 -5.38
C GLU A 85 -21.97 -9.50 -5.08
N ASP A 86 -21.92 -10.05 -3.87
CA ASP A 86 -22.88 -11.09 -3.47
C ASP A 86 -24.30 -10.56 -3.49
N VAL A 87 -24.49 -9.35 -2.97
CA VAL A 87 -25.81 -8.73 -2.99
C VAL A 87 -26.31 -8.56 -4.42
N GLU A 88 -25.43 -8.15 -5.31
CA GLU A 88 -25.81 -7.95 -6.70
C GLU A 88 -26.24 -9.25 -7.35
N VAL A 89 -25.48 -10.32 -7.09
CA VAL A 89 -25.82 -11.64 -7.62
C VAL A 89 -27.17 -12.10 -7.08
N LEU A 90 -27.39 -11.91 -5.77
CA LEU A 90 -28.66 -12.32 -5.15
C LEU A 90 -29.84 -11.53 -5.70
N LYS A 91 -29.64 -10.24 -5.96
CA LYS A 91 -30.68 -9.43 -6.55
C LYS A 91 -31.06 -9.94 -7.93
N ARG A 92 -30.08 -10.29 -8.72
CA ARG A 92 -30.35 -10.82 -10.06
C ARG A 92 -31.05 -12.16 -10.00
N ALA A 93 -30.62 -13.02 -9.08
CA ALA A 93 -31.25 -14.31 -8.91
C ALA A 93 -32.71 -14.16 -8.47
N THR A 94 -32.95 -13.24 -7.54
CA THR A 94 -34.31 -12.99 -7.06
C THR A 94 -35.20 -12.50 -8.19
N ALA A 95 -34.69 -11.58 -9.00
CA ALA A 95 -35.45 -11.06 -10.11
C ALA A 95 -35.75 -12.17 -11.13
N PHE A 96 -34.77 -13.03 -11.37
CA PHE A 96 -34.96 -14.15 -12.29
C PHE A 96 -36.05 -15.08 -11.79
N PHE A 97 -35.99 -15.49 -10.53
CA PHE A 97 -36.98 -16.41 -9.99
C PHE A 97 -38.35 -15.79 -9.93
N ALA A 98 -38.45 -14.51 -9.62
CA ALA A 98 -39.73 -13.83 -9.60
C ALA A 98 -40.34 -13.86 -11.00
N LYS A 99 -39.53 -13.76 -12.02
CA LYS A 99 -40.02 -13.81 -13.37
C LYS A 99 -40.49 -15.20 -13.75
N GLU A 100 -39.80 -16.23 -13.24
CA GLU A 100 -40.13 -17.60 -13.57
C GLU A 100 -41.37 -18.11 -12.88
N THR A 101 -41.73 -17.54 -11.76
CA THR A 101 -42.82 -18.06 -10.97
C THR A 101 -44.14 -17.35 -11.22
N ARG A 102 -44.28 -16.60 -12.33
CA ARG A 102 -45.47 -15.94 -12.58
C ARG A 102 -46.66 -16.75 -12.83
#